data_ff20f275c80fba1c4795903250cafda9
#
_entry.id   ff20f275c80fba1c4795903250cafda9
#
_cell.length_a   1.000
_cell.length_b   1.000
_cell.length_c   1.000
_cell.angle_alpha   90.00
_cell.angle_beta   90.00
_cell.angle_gamma   90.00
#
_symmetry.space_group_name_H-M   'P 1'
#
loop_
_entity.id
_entity.type
_entity.pdbx_description
1 polymer ?
#
loop_
_entity_poly.entity_id
_entity_poly.type
_entity_poly.pdbx_seq_one_letter_code
_entity_poly.pdbx_strand_id
1 'polypeptide(L)'
;MIVTFIAHSAFLVEWDSFYTLFDYVYAPDYTGTLPALDPEKPLLVFSSHSHEDHFDAKIFGLLEQYPRTRFFVSRDTRLTERRRKWLNISDEAFARTTVLRPDSILLTEAGDEELSIRAIKSTDIGNAYLLRSEGKLVYHGGDLNWWHWESEGKAYCGNMAEMYKAAMEKLAAAVRDEATDNGLTPEITAAMAPLDPRLGEGAEGMGIEGLLKSVPVRHVFPMHLWKHFEAIDRFRSAHPAEAERIVRITADGERFTI
;
A
#
# COMPACT_ATOMS: atom_id res chain seq x y z
N MET A 1 9.12 7.25 12.81
CA MET A 1 8.77 6.29 11.71
C MET A 1 9.66 6.59 10.51
N ILE A 2 10.13 5.54 9.80
CA ILE A 2 10.88 5.71 8.55
C ILE A 2 10.10 5.01 7.43
N VAL A 3 9.95 5.66 6.29
CA VAL A 3 9.34 5.10 5.08
C VAL A 3 10.41 4.99 4.00
N THR A 4 10.60 3.80 3.44
CA THR A 4 11.51 3.57 2.32
C THR A 4 10.69 3.24 1.09
N PHE A 5 10.81 4.03 0.02
CA PHE A 5 10.34 3.67 -1.30
C PHE A 5 11.32 2.67 -1.89
N ILE A 6 10.95 1.41 -2.03
CA ILE A 6 11.85 0.38 -2.57
C ILE A 6 11.90 0.46 -4.08
N ALA A 7 10.75 0.34 -4.73
CA ALA A 7 10.55 0.51 -6.17
C ALA A 7 9.05 0.37 -6.49
N HIS A 8 8.57 0.96 -7.57
CA HIS A 8 7.21 0.84 -8.11
C HIS A 8 6.11 1.06 -7.07
N SER A 9 5.52 0.00 -6.50
CA SER A 9 4.54 0.04 -5.41
C SER A 9 5.06 -0.58 -4.11
N ALA A 10 6.35 -0.98 -4.09
CA ALA A 10 6.97 -1.59 -2.93
C ALA A 10 7.47 -0.55 -1.93
N PHE A 11 6.94 -0.63 -0.70
CA PHE A 11 7.36 0.22 0.42
C PHE A 11 7.69 -0.60 1.66
N LEU A 12 8.74 -0.17 2.35
CA LEU A 12 9.03 -0.59 3.72
C LEU A 12 8.68 0.55 4.67
N VAL A 13 7.89 0.26 5.70
CA VAL A 13 7.66 1.18 6.82
C VAL A 13 8.31 0.58 8.06
N GLU A 14 9.25 1.33 8.64
CA GLU A 14 9.90 1.01 9.90
C GLU A 14 9.12 1.68 11.04
N TRP A 15 8.37 0.88 11.79
CA TRP A 15 7.74 1.26 13.04
C TRP A 15 8.76 1.15 14.19
N ASP A 16 8.42 1.59 15.36
CA ASP A 16 9.36 1.52 16.48
C ASP A 16 9.65 0.04 16.87
N SER A 17 8.60 -0.82 16.88
CA SER A 17 8.69 -2.21 17.34
C SER A 17 8.65 -3.28 16.23
N PHE A 18 8.28 -2.95 14.99
CA PHE A 18 8.14 -3.90 13.87
C PHE A 18 8.36 -3.23 12.50
N TYR A 19 8.26 -4.03 11.44
CA TYR A 19 8.33 -3.58 10.05
C TYR A 19 7.05 -3.97 9.30
N THR A 20 6.59 -3.11 8.37
CA THR A 20 5.62 -3.52 7.35
C THR A 20 6.22 -3.33 5.96
N LEU A 21 6.14 -4.38 5.15
CA LEU A 21 6.63 -4.42 3.78
C LEU A 21 5.44 -4.63 2.84
N PHE A 22 5.22 -3.69 1.94
CA PHE A 22 4.08 -3.72 1.00
C PHE A 22 4.55 -4.01 -0.41
N ASP A 23 3.81 -4.86 -1.13
CA ASP A 23 3.88 -5.14 -2.56
C ASP A 23 5.32 -5.35 -3.08
N TYR A 24 6.15 -6.04 -2.27
CA TYR A 24 7.52 -6.35 -2.63
C TYR A 24 7.57 -7.54 -3.60
N VAL A 25 8.21 -7.35 -4.73
CA VAL A 25 8.34 -8.36 -5.78
C VAL A 25 9.79 -8.49 -6.25
N TYR A 26 10.11 -9.63 -6.86
CA TYR A 26 11.43 -9.93 -7.41
C TYR A 26 11.47 -9.84 -8.95
N ALA A 27 10.39 -9.37 -9.58
CA ALA A 27 10.36 -9.15 -11.01
C ALA A 27 11.30 -7.99 -11.40
N PRO A 28 12.15 -8.14 -12.44
CA PRO A 28 13.24 -7.19 -12.73
C PRO A 28 12.81 -5.73 -12.91
N ASP A 29 11.62 -5.51 -13.49
CA ASP A 29 11.12 -4.16 -13.79
C ASP A 29 10.53 -3.44 -12.57
N TYR A 30 10.20 -4.19 -11.51
CA TYR A 30 9.48 -3.69 -10.31
C TYR A 30 10.26 -3.89 -9.02
N THR A 31 11.36 -4.63 -9.06
CA THR A 31 12.14 -4.94 -7.88
C THR A 31 13.10 -3.82 -7.51
N GLY A 32 13.30 -3.64 -6.20
CA GLY A 32 14.35 -2.81 -5.63
C GLY A 32 15.05 -3.56 -4.50
N THR A 33 16.07 -2.95 -3.93
CA THR A 33 16.83 -3.54 -2.83
C THR A 33 16.11 -3.34 -1.51
N LEU A 34 15.72 -4.44 -0.85
CA LEU A 34 15.26 -4.37 0.53
C LEU A 34 16.48 -4.03 1.42
N PRO A 35 16.41 -2.97 2.24
CA PRO A 35 17.47 -2.67 3.19
C PRO A 35 17.62 -3.79 4.23
N ALA A 36 18.80 -3.90 4.84
CA ALA A 36 19.01 -4.85 5.94
C ALA A 36 18.11 -4.50 7.12
N LEU A 37 17.33 -5.48 7.59
CA LEU A 37 16.44 -5.35 8.73
C LEU A 37 17.01 -6.09 9.95
N ASP A 38 16.57 -5.68 11.14
CA ASP A 38 16.83 -6.44 12.35
C ASP A 38 15.98 -7.72 12.35
N PRO A 39 16.59 -8.92 12.32
CA PRO A 39 15.85 -10.19 12.26
C PRO A 39 15.05 -10.48 13.55
N GLU A 40 15.37 -9.82 14.65
CA GLU A 40 14.64 -9.96 15.91
C GLU A 40 13.33 -9.15 15.93
N LYS A 41 13.17 -8.17 15.05
CA LYS A 41 11.92 -7.42 14.91
C LYS A 41 10.95 -8.15 13.99
N PRO A 42 9.64 -8.20 14.31
CA PRO A 42 8.64 -8.75 13.42
C PRO A 42 8.62 -8.04 12.06
N LEU A 43 8.54 -8.82 10.98
CA LEU A 43 8.33 -8.33 9.62
C LEU A 43 6.94 -8.76 9.13
N LEU A 44 6.08 -7.81 8.81
CA LEU A 44 4.73 -8.05 8.30
C LEU A 44 4.69 -7.71 6.81
N VAL A 45 4.53 -8.73 5.98
CA VAL A 45 4.58 -8.61 4.51
C VAL A 45 3.17 -8.60 3.97
N PHE A 46 2.82 -7.55 3.22
CA PHE A 46 1.51 -7.35 2.63
C PHE A 46 1.59 -7.43 1.10
N SER A 47 0.62 -8.12 0.48
CA SER A 47 0.38 -8.03 -0.96
C SER A 47 -1.05 -7.60 -1.22
N SER A 48 -1.20 -6.48 -1.91
CA SER A 48 -2.48 -5.83 -2.17
C SER A 48 -3.35 -6.66 -3.12
N HIS A 49 -2.75 -7.26 -4.14
CA HIS A 49 -3.43 -8.11 -5.12
C HIS A 49 -2.47 -9.01 -5.89
N SER A 50 -3.00 -9.77 -6.87
CA SER A 50 -2.27 -10.87 -7.52
C SER A 50 -1.52 -10.50 -8.80
N HIS A 51 -1.51 -9.24 -9.25
CA HIS A 51 -0.70 -8.81 -10.40
C HIS A 51 0.80 -8.96 -10.09
N GLU A 52 1.59 -9.18 -11.13
CA GLU A 52 3.03 -9.50 -11.01
C GLU A 52 3.90 -8.37 -10.46
N ASP A 53 3.42 -7.14 -10.56
CA ASP A 53 4.03 -5.93 -10.00
C ASP A 53 3.66 -5.67 -8.53
N HIS A 54 2.78 -6.50 -7.92
CA HIS A 54 2.34 -6.42 -6.53
C HIS A 54 2.47 -7.73 -5.74
N PHE A 55 2.56 -8.87 -6.42
CA PHE A 55 2.67 -10.18 -5.77
C PHE A 55 3.66 -11.11 -6.48
N ASP A 56 4.66 -11.56 -5.73
CA ASP A 56 5.58 -12.62 -6.13
C ASP A 56 5.68 -13.65 -5.00
N ALA A 57 5.47 -14.92 -5.30
CA ALA A 57 5.57 -16.00 -4.30
C ALA A 57 6.97 -16.14 -3.67
N LYS A 58 8.01 -15.56 -4.26
CA LYS A 58 9.36 -15.53 -3.67
C LYS A 58 9.43 -14.75 -2.35
N ILE A 59 8.44 -13.85 -2.06
CA ILE A 59 8.36 -13.15 -0.78
C ILE A 59 8.33 -14.11 0.41
N PHE A 60 7.76 -15.30 0.24
CA PHE A 60 7.70 -16.30 1.32
C PHE A 60 9.08 -16.82 1.76
N GLY A 61 10.10 -16.68 0.90
CA GLY A 61 11.50 -16.94 1.24
C GLY A 61 12.11 -15.95 2.24
N LEU A 62 11.48 -14.78 2.46
CA LEU A 62 11.92 -13.83 3.49
C LEU A 62 11.90 -14.45 4.90
N LEU A 63 11.08 -15.47 5.13
CA LEU A 63 11.03 -16.19 6.40
C LEU A 63 12.37 -16.83 6.79
N GLU A 64 13.19 -17.24 5.82
CA GLU A 64 14.51 -17.82 6.06
C GLU A 64 15.50 -16.81 6.67
N GLN A 65 15.40 -15.57 6.23
CA GLN A 65 16.26 -14.47 6.70
C GLN A 65 15.68 -13.74 7.91
N TYR A 66 14.35 -13.64 7.97
CA TYR A 66 13.59 -12.93 9.02
C TYR A 66 12.59 -13.88 9.67
N PRO A 67 13.01 -14.67 10.70
CA PRO A 67 12.21 -15.76 11.27
C PRO A 67 10.88 -15.31 11.90
N ARG A 68 10.73 -14.01 12.20
CA ARG A 68 9.50 -13.43 12.77
C ARG A 68 8.57 -12.85 11.70
N THR A 69 8.71 -13.30 10.43
CA THR A 69 7.85 -12.85 9.34
C THR A 69 6.45 -13.46 9.40
N ARG A 70 5.44 -12.62 9.10
CA ARG A 70 4.06 -13.01 8.83
C ARG A 70 3.61 -12.39 7.52
N PHE A 71 2.70 -13.08 6.81
CA PHE A 71 2.26 -12.66 5.49
C PHE A 71 0.76 -12.35 5.51
N PHE A 72 0.38 -11.27 4.85
CA PHE A 72 -1.00 -10.81 4.67
C PHE A 72 -1.23 -10.62 3.18
N VAL A 73 -2.01 -11.51 2.58
CA VAL A 73 -2.24 -11.49 1.13
C VAL A 73 -3.71 -11.28 0.82
N SER A 74 -4.00 -10.60 -0.25
CA SER A 74 -5.38 -10.43 -0.69
C SER A 74 -5.97 -11.76 -1.19
N ARG A 75 -7.28 -11.90 -1.05
CA ARG A 75 -8.03 -13.11 -1.45
C ARG A 75 -7.87 -13.46 -2.93
N ASP A 76 -7.68 -12.49 -3.80
CA ASP A 76 -7.52 -12.71 -5.25
C ASP A 76 -6.22 -13.43 -5.61
N THR A 77 -5.21 -13.46 -4.73
CA THR A 77 -4.02 -14.32 -4.88
C THR A 77 -4.40 -15.79 -4.91
N ARG A 78 -5.63 -16.14 -4.46
CA ARG A 78 -6.18 -17.51 -4.44
C ARG A 78 -5.23 -18.51 -3.78
N LEU A 79 -4.53 -18.08 -2.74
CA LEU A 79 -3.57 -18.90 -2.03
C LEU A 79 -4.30 -20.03 -1.28
N THR A 80 -4.30 -21.19 -1.90
CA THR A 80 -4.88 -22.43 -1.38
C THR A 80 -3.78 -23.45 -1.13
N GLU A 81 -4.09 -24.53 -0.42
CA GLU A 81 -3.17 -25.65 -0.18
C GLU A 81 -2.60 -26.22 -1.50
N ARG A 82 -3.42 -26.33 -2.55
CA ARG A 82 -2.97 -26.76 -3.87
C ARG A 82 -2.02 -25.74 -4.51
N ARG A 83 -2.37 -24.44 -4.45
CA ARG A 83 -1.58 -23.37 -5.08
C ARG A 83 -0.24 -23.17 -4.36
N ARG A 84 -0.20 -23.27 -3.02
CA ARG A 84 1.04 -23.18 -2.28
C ARG A 84 2.07 -24.22 -2.69
N LYS A 85 1.60 -25.49 -2.90
CA LYS A 85 2.48 -26.56 -3.38
C LYS A 85 3.03 -26.29 -4.78
N TRP A 86 2.19 -25.75 -5.65
CA TRP A 86 2.61 -25.35 -7.01
C TRP A 86 3.62 -24.18 -6.99
N LEU A 87 3.47 -23.25 -6.05
CA LEU A 87 4.36 -22.10 -5.86
C LEU A 87 5.60 -22.43 -4.99
N ASN A 88 5.75 -23.68 -4.52
CA ASN A 88 6.81 -24.14 -3.62
C ASN A 88 6.92 -23.32 -2.32
N ILE A 89 5.77 -22.88 -1.78
CA ILE A 89 5.71 -22.19 -0.49
C ILE A 89 5.79 -23.23 0.63
N SER A 90 6.69 -23.05 1.59
CA SER A 90 6.87 -23.95 2.73
C SER A 90 5.59 -24.06 3.60
N ASP A 91 5.44 -25.17 4.32
CA ASP A 91 4.34 -25.36 5.26
C ASP A 91 4.33 -24.27 6.33
N GLU A 92 5.49 -23.88 6.80
CA GLU A 92 5.65 -22.84 7.82
C GLU A 92 5.23 -21.47 7.30
N ALA A 93 5.70 -21.03 6.14
CA ALA A 93 5.33 -19.74 5.55
C ALA A 93 3.81 -19.70 5.26
N PHE A 94 3.24 -20.81 4.77
CA PHE A 94 1.80 -20.91 4.56
C PHE A 94 1.00 -20.80 5.86
N ALA A 95 1.45 -21.48 6.93
CA ALA A 95 0.80 -21.41 8.26
C ALA A 95 0.86 -19.99 8.87
N ARG A 96 1.85 -19.19 8.48
CA ARG A 96 2.02 -17.79 8.90
C ARG A 96 1.35 -16.79 7.96
N THR A 97 0.52 -17.26 7.02
CA THR A 97 -0.16 -16.43 6.04
C THR A 97 -1.63 -16.24 6.40
N THR A 98 -2.06 -14.99 6.43
CA THR A 98 -3.46 -14.60 6.56
C THR A 98 -3.99 -14.08 5.23
N VAL A 99 -5.08 -14.67 4.74
CA VAL A 99 -5.76 -14.20 3.52
C VAL A 99 -6.83 -13.19 3.90
N LEU A 100 -6.64 -11.94 3.47
CA LEU A 100 -7.56 -10.84 3.75
C LEU A 100 -8.58 -10.66 2.62
N ARG A 101 -9.84 -10.55 3.01
CA ARG A 101 -10.94 -10.26 2.08
C ARG A 101 -11.16 -8.74 2.01
N PRO A 102 -11.66 -8.24 0.86
CA PRO A 102 -12.11 -6.85 0.80
C PRO A 102 -13.12 -6.55 1.93
N ASP A 103 -13.02 -5.35 2.48
CA ASP A 103 -13.85 -4.81 3.55
C ASP A 103 -13.76 -5.61 4.89
N SER A 104 -12.68 -6.37 5.10
CA SER A 104 -12.41 -7.06 6.37
C SER A 104 -11.56 -6.21 7.32
N ILE A 105 -11.75 -6.47 8.62
CA ILE A 105 -10.96 -5.90 9.71
C ILE A 105 -10.31 -7.05 10.46
N LEU A 106 -9.02 -6.92 10.75
CA LEU A 106 -8.25 -7.86 11.55
C LEU A 106 -7.50 -7.10 12.64
N LEU A 107 -7.73 -7.47 13.89
CA LEU A 107 -6.91 -7.05 15.03
C LEU A 107 -5.89 -8.15 15.32
N THR A 108 -4.65 -7.79 15.48
CA THR A 108 -3.55 -8.70 15.74
C THR A 108 -2.42 -7.99 16.50
N GLU A 109 -1.38 -8.71 16.85
CA GLU A 109 -0.18 -8.15 17.48
C GLU A 109 0.96 -8.06 16.47
N ALA A 110 1.80 -7.04 16.61
CA ALA A 110 3.04 -6.85 15.88
C ALA A 110 4.16 -6.50 16.89
N GLY A 111 4.94 -7.49 17.31
CA GLY A 111 5.77 -7.36 18.49
C GLY A 111 4.90 -7.27 19.74
N ASP A 112 5.13 -6.24 20.54
CA ASP A 112 4.36 -5.94 21.75
C ASP A 112 3.22 -4.93 21.49
N GLU A 113 3.02 -4.53 20.23
CA GLU A 113 2.03 -3.52 19.84
C GLU A 113 0.79 -4.14 19.21
N GLU A 114 -0.36 -3.55 19.50
CA GLU A 114 -1.59 -3.87 18.79
C GLU A 114 -1.55 -3.29 17.36
N LEU A 115 -1.92 -4.10 16.39
CA LEU A 115 -2.06 -3.71 15.00
C LEU A 115 -3.50 -3.95 14.52
N SER A 116 -4.17 -2.88 14.10
CA SER A 116 -5.41 -2.96 13.32
C SER A 116 -5.07 -2.95 11.83
N ILE A 117 -5.64 -3.88 11.08
CA ILE A 117 -5.53 -3.99 9.63
C ILE A 117 -6.93 -3.91 9.04
N ARG A 118 -7.21 -2.87 8.27
CA ARG A 118 -8.44 -2.74 7.49
C ARG A 118 -8.13 -2.92 6.02
N ALA A 119 -8.73 -3.93 5.40
CA ALA A 119 -8.66 -4.16 3.97
C ALA A 119 -9.83 -3.46 3.27
N ILE A 120 -9.55 -2.51 2.40
CA ILE A 120 -10.54 -1.74 1.66
C ILE A 120 -10.56 -2.27 0.23
N LYS A 121 -11.76 -2.52 -0.32
CA LYS A 121 -11.89 -3.01 -1.70
C LYS A 121 -11.26 -2.03 -2.69
N SER A 122 -10.35 -2.52 -3.55
CA SER A 122 -9.74 -1.75 -4.63
C SER A 122 -10.75 -1.45 -5.76
N THR A 123 -10.45 -0.43 -6.55
CA THR A 123 -11.13 -0.10 -7.82
C THR A 123 -10.69 -0.98 -8.98
N ASP A 124 -9.56 -1.66 -8.82
CA ASP A 124 -9.13 -2.75 -9.69
C ASP A 124 -9.45 -4.09 -9.00
N ILE A 125 -8.45 -4.92 -8.72
CA ILE A 125 -8.61 -6.15 -7.94
C ILE A 125 -7.94 -6.02 -6.58
N GLY A 126 -8.30 -6.90 -5.63
CA GLY A 126 -7.67 -6.97 -4.32
C GLY A 126 -8.07 -5.86 -3.35
N ASN A 127 -7.10 -5.42 -2.57
CA ASN A 127 -7.28 -4.54 -1.43
C ASN A 127 -6.30 -3.36 -1.44
N ALA A 128 -6.75 -2.22 -0.92
CA ALA A 128 -5.91 -1.27 -0.22
C ALA A 128 -5.88 -1.63 1.27
N TYR A 129 -4.87 -1.18 1.99
CA TYR A 129 -4.71 -1.44 3.43
C TYR A 129 -4.61 -0.13 4.21
N LEU A 130 -5.39 -0.03 5.29
CA LEU A 130 -5.21 0.97 6.34
C LEU A 130 -4.74 0.24 7.60
N LEU A 131 -3.57 0.62 8.10
CA LEU A 131 -2.97 0.07 9.31
C LEU A 131 -3.00 1.12 10.42
N ARG A 132 -3.36 0.69 11.65
CA ARG A 132 -3.19 1.52 12.86
C ARG A 132 -2.34 0.77 13.87
N SER A 133 -1.25 1.40 14.29
CA SER A 133 -0.40 0.97 15.41
C SER A 133 0.43 2.16 15.89
N GLU A 134 0.99 2.09 17.11
CA GLU A 134 1.89 3.10 17.70
C GLU A 134 1.34 4.54 17.57
N GLY A 135 0.01 4.69 17.71
CA GLY A 135 -0.66 5.99 17.60
C GLY A 135 -0.66 6.62 16.21
N LYS A 136 -0.38 5.85 15.14
CA LYS A 136 -0.26 6.32 13.76
C LYS A 136 -1.16 5.52 12.82
N LEU A 137 -1.60 6.17 11.74
CA LEU A 137 -2.32 5.55 10.63
C LEU A 137 -1.44 5.53 9.37
N VAL A 138 -1.27 4.36 8.77
CA VAL A 138 -0.55 4.17 7.51
C VAL A 138 -1.49 3.56 6.48
N TYR A 139 -1.53 4.14 5.28
CA TYR A 139 -2.35 3.68 4.17
C TYR A 139 -1.47 3.26 3.00
N HIS A 140 -1.74 2.08 2.45
CA HIS A 140 -1.17 1.62 1.17
C HIS A 140 -2.30 1.33 0.20
N GLY A 141 -2.36 2.08 -0.88
CA GLY A 141 -3.45 2.01 -1.86
C GLY A 141 -3.48 0.74 -2.69
N GLY A 142 -2.33 0.04 -2.88
CA GLY A 142 -2.25 -0.92 -3.96
C GLY A 142 -2.73 -0.25 -5.25
N ASP A 143 -3.58 -0.90 -6.02
CA ASP A 143 -4.19 -0.33 -7.23
C ASP A 143 -5.58 0.29 -6.98
N LEU A 144 -5.86 0.71 -5.74
CA LEU A 144 -6.99 1.57 -5.47
C LEU A 144 -6.69 2.97 -5.98
N ASN A 145 -7.15 3.28 -7.19
CA ASN A 145 -6.91 4.54 -7.87
C ASN A 145 -8.13 4.98 -8.68
N TRP A 146 -8.16 6.24 -9.07
CA TRP A 146 -9.13 6.77 -10.04
C TRP A 146 -8.58 6.53 -11.46
N TRP A 147 -8.74 5.29 -11.98
CA TRP A 147 -8.24 4.88 -13.29
C TRP A 147 -9.03 5.54 -14.44
N HIS A 148 -8.69 6.80 -14.74
CA HIS A 148 -9.36 7.57 -15.80
C HIS A 148 -8.70 7.32 -17.17
N TRP A 149 -8.93 6.13 -17.74
CA TRP A 149 -8.46 5.79 -19.08
C TRP A 149 -9.41 6.38 -20.13
N GLU A 150 -9.07 7.53 -20.75
CA GLU A 150 -9.93 8.18 -21.75
C GLU A 150 -10.25 7.26 -22.93
N SER A 151 -9.31 6.39 -23.33
CA SER A 151 -9.48 5.39 -24.40
C SER A 151 -10.62 4.40 -24.16
N GLU A 152 -10.98 4.15 -22.89
CA GLU A 152 -12.07 3.24 -22.50
C GLU A 152 -13.47 3.92 -22.59
N GLY A 153 -13.50 5.21 -22.82
CA GLY A 153 -14.71 5.99 -23.06
C GLY A 153 -15.47 6.40 -21.80
N LYS A 154 -16.48 7.27 -22.00
CA LYS A 154 -17.19 7.98 -20.93
C LYS A 154 -17.88 7.08 -19.91
N ALA A 155 -18.44 5.95 -20.36
CA ALA A 155 -19.15 5.03 -19.46
C ALA A 155 -18.19 4.36 -18.47
N TYR A 156 -17.01 3.93 -18.94
CA TYR A 156 -15.95 3.38 -18.09
C TYR A 156 -15.45 4.44 -17.10
N CYS A 157 -15.07 5.62 -17.58
CA CYS A 157 -14.56 6.70 -16.73
C CYS A 157 -15.58 7.13 -15.67
N GLY A 158 -16.86 7.18 -16.02
CA GLY A 158 -17.93 7.49 -15.07
C GLY A 158 -18.09 6.41 -13.98
N ASN A 159 -18.10 5.14 -14.37
CA ASN A 159 -18.17 4.04 -13.41
C ASN A 159 -16.95 4.02 -12.47
N MET A 160 -15.76 4.25 -13.02
CA MET A 160 -14.53 4.31 -12.25
C MET A 160 -14.55 5.45 -11.23
N ALA A 161 -15.05 6.62 -11.61
CA ALA A 161 -15.23 7.76 -10.71
C ALA A 161 -16.12 7.41 -9.51
N GLU A 162 -17.27 6.76 -9.76
CA GLU A 162 -18.19 6.34 -8.69
C GLU A 162 -17.58 5.26 -7.79
N MET A 163 -16.88 4.28 -8.36
CA MET A 163 -16.17 3.24 -7.59
C MET A 163 -15.10 3.85 -6.69
N TYR A 164 -14.30 4.77 -7.23
CA TYR A 164 -13.25 5.43 -6.48
C TYR A 164 -13.81 6.28 -5.34
N LYS A 165 -14.85 7.06 -5.60
CA LYS A 165 -15.58 7.85 -4.61
C LYS A 165 -16.10 7.01 -3.45
N ALA A 166 -16.77 5.90 -3.77
CA ALA A 166 -17.26 4.97 -2.75
C ALA A 166 -16.14 4.35 -1.91
N ALA A 167 -14.99 4.06 -2.53
CA ALA A 167 -13.82 3.57 -1.80
C ALA A 167 -13.23 4.64 -0.87
N MET A 168 -13.17 5.90 -1.30
CA MET A 168 -12.70 7.01 -0.47
C MET A 168 -13.65 7.30 0.71
N GLU A 169 -14.95 7.18 0.52
CA GLU A 169 -15.94 7.28 1.61
C GLU A 169 -15.71 6.20 2.67
N LYS A 170 -15.43 4.96 2.26
CA LYS A 170 -15.07 3.85 3.17
C LYS A 170 -13.74 4.11 3.89
N LEU A 171 -12.73 4.60 3.18
CA LEU A 171 -11.45 4.96 3.79
C LEU A 171 -11.63 6.07 4.84
N ALA A 172 -12.39 7.12 4.50
CA ALA A 172 -12.67 8.20 5.43
C ALA A 172 -13.43 7.74 6.68
N ALA A 173 -14.39 6.83 6.53
CA ALA A 173 -15.07 6.21 7.66
C ALA A 173 -14.10 5.39 8.51
N ALA A 174 -13.28 4.55 7.89
CA ALA A 174 -12.29 3.73 8.57
C ALA A 174 -11.27 4.56 9.37
N VAL A 175 -10.80 5.67 8.82
CA VAL A 175 -9.88 6.60 9.50
C VAL A 175 -10.57 7.24 10.72
N ARG A 176 -11.82 7.66 10.59
CA ARG A 176 -12.58 8.23 11.72
C ARG A 176 -12.81 7.21 12.83
N ASP A 177 -13.19 5.97 12.48
CA ASP A 177 -13.43 4.91 13.45
C ASP A 177 -12.14 4.59 14.23
N GLU A 178 -11.02 4.32 13.51
CA GLU A 178 -9.73 4.05 14.16
C GLU A 178 -9.27 5.20 15.06
N ALA A 179 -9.49 6.44 14.62
CA ALA A 179 -9.12 7.61 15.43
C ALA A 179 -10.00 7.75 16.67
N THR A 180 -11.32 7.61 16.53
CA THR A 180 -12.28 7.74 17.63
C THR A 180 -12.07 6.67 18.68
N ASP A 181 -11.93 5.41 18.26
CA ASP A 181 -11.79 4.27 19.17
C ASP A 181 -10.46 4.29 19.93
N ASN A 182 -9.46 4.99 19.44
CA ASN A 182 -8.12 5.04 20.01
C ASN A 182 -7.68 6.46 20.51
N GLY A 183 -8.58 7.44 20.47
CA GLY A 183 -8.27 8.81 20.92
C GLY A 183 -7.21 9.52 20.06
N LEU A 184 -7.16 9.23 18.77
CA LEU A 184 -6.22 9.80 17.81
C LEU A 184 -6.85 10.93 17.00
N THR A 185 -6.01 11.74 16.36
CA THR A 185 -6.46 12.64 15.30
C THR A 185 -6.84 11.82 14.07
N PRO A 186 -7.98 12.09 13.41
CA PRO A 186 -8.40 11.36 12.20
C PRO A 186 -7.59 11.80 10.96
N GLU A 187 -6.30 11.50 10.97
CA GLU A 187 -5.33 11.84 9.94
C GLU A 187 -4.44 10.65 9.60
N ILE A 188 -4.25 10.37 8.32
CA ILE A 188 -3.28 9.38 7.85
C ILE A 188 -1.88 10.00 7.95
N THR A 189 -0.98 9.35 8.69
CA THR A 189 0.41 9.79 8.87
C THR A 189 1.20 9.64 7.58
N ALA A 190 1.08 8.47 6.92
CA ALA A 190 1.72 8.18 5.63
C ALA A 190 0.75 7.46 4.71
N ALA A 191 0.54 7.98 3.50
CA ALA A 191 -0.30 7.37 2.48
C ALA A 191 0.54 7.08 1.23
N MET A 192 0.65 5.82 0.82
CA MET A 192 1.21 5.38 -0.45
C MET A 192 0.06 5.29 -1.45
N ALA A 193 0.08 6.13 -2.49
CA ALA A 193 -1.03 6.25 -3.44
C ALA A 193 -0.54 6.35 -4.90
N PRO A 194 -1.22 5.70 -5.87
CA PRO A 194 -0.80 5.73 -7.26
C PRO A 194 -0.81 7.15 -7.86
N LEU A 195 0.28 7.46 -8.54
CA LEU A 195 0.44 8.58 -9.46
C LEU A 195 0.95 7.98 -10.79
N ASP A 196 0.02 7.59 -11.66
CA ASP A 196 0.37 6.81 -12.85
C ASP A 196 0.48 7.67 -14.11
N PRO A 197 1.70 7.92 -14.61
CA PRO A 197 1.92 8.76 -15.79
C PRO A 197 1.27 8.24 -17.07
N ARG A 198 0.93 6.95 -17.15
CA ARG A 198 0.28 6.35 -18.31
C ARG A 198 -1.15 6.86 -18.52
N LEU A 199 -1.78 7.38 -17.48
CA LEU A 199 -3.11 8.01 -17.57
C LEU A 199 -3.08 9.33 -18.35
N GLY A 200 -1.89 9.93 -18.50
CA GLY A 200 -1.70 11.20 -19.18
C GLY A 200 -1.86 12.41 -18.26
N GLU A 201 -1.40 13.54 -18.77
CA GLU A 201 -1.43 14.81 -18.05
C GLU A 201 -2.85 15.21 -17.63
N GLY A 202 -3.02 15.55 -16.36
CA GLY A 202 -4.32 15.89 -15.76
C GLY A 202 -5.11 14.69 -15.21
N ALA A 203 -4.88 13.47 -15.71
CA ALA A 203 -5.52 12.27 -15.17
C ALA A 203 -4.60 11.49 -14.21
N GLU A 204 -3.28 11.62 -14.38
CA GLU A 204 -2.28 10.89 -13.61
C GLU A 204 -2.40 11.06 -12.08
N GLY A 205 -2.87 12.23 -11.62
CA GLY A 205 -2.98 12.60 -10.21
C GLY A 205 -4.40 12.57 -9.62
N MET A 206 -5.43 12.26 -10.40
CA MET A 206 -6.84 12.31 -9.95
C MET A 206 -7.09 11.47 -8.70
N GLY A 207 -6.39 10.34 -8.55
CA GLY A 207 -6.47 9.50 -7.35
C GLY A 207 -5.94 10.23 -6.11
N ILE A 208 -4.75 10.81 -6.17
CA ILE A 208 -4.19 11.57 -5.04
C ILE A 208 -5.06 12.77 -4.69
N GLU A 209 -5.56 13.50 -5.69
CA GLU A 209 -6.50 14.62 -5.44
C GLU A 209 -7.76 14.15 -4.70
N GLY A 210 -8.35 13.05 -5.16
CA GLY A 210 -9.53 12.48 -4.52
C GLY A 210 -9.26 12.01 -3.09
N LEU A 211 -8.11 11.41 -2.83
CA LEU A 211 -7.66 11.03 -1.49
C LEU A 211 -7.56 12.25 -0.58
N LEU A 212 -6.83 13.28 -1.00
CA LEU A 212 -6.61 14.51 -0.21
C LEU A 212 -7.90 15.29 0.06
N LYS A 213 -8.87 15.22 -0.85
CA LYS A 213 -10.22 15.82 -0.66
C LYS A 213 -11.09 15.03 0.33
N SER A 214 -10.82 13.73 0.51
CA SER A 214 -11.66 12.82 1.29
C SER A 214 -11.18 12.62 2.71
N VAL A 215 -9.86 12.63 2.94
CA VAL A 215 -9.22 12.31 4.22
C VAL A 215 -8.05 13.24 4.48
N PRO A 216 -7.86 13.75 5.71
CA PRO A 216 -6.62 14.41 6.10
C PRO A 216 -5.44 13.44 5.99
N VAL A 217 -4.40 13.86 5.27
CA VAL A 217 -3.16 13.09 5.09
C VAL A 217 -1.99 14.01 5.36
N ARG A 218 -1.02 13.53 6.16
CA ARG A 218 0.19 14.30 6.48
C ARG A 218 1.27 14.18 5.40
N HIS A 219 1.56 12.95 4.97
CA HIS A 219 2.56 12.65 3.94
C HIS A 219 1.98 11.72 2.90
N VAL A 220 1.99 12.11 1.63
CA VAL A 220 1.65 11.27 0.49
C VAL A 220 2.93 10.84 -0.19
N PHE A 221 3.11 9.55 -0.34
CA PHE A 221 4.18 8.91 -1.09
C PHE A 221 3.61 8.43 -2.43
N PRO A 222 3.89 9.14 -3.53
CA PRO A 222 3.46 8.69 -4.85
C PRO A 222 4.11 7.36 -5.23
N MET A 223 3.35 6.47 -5.81
CA MET A 223 3.80 5.17 -6.30
C MET A 223 3.25 4.88 -7.69
N HIS A 224 3.59 3.71 -8.26
CA HIS A 224 3.16 3.33 -9.61
C HIS A 224 3.68 4.28 -10.71
N LEU A 225 4.90 4.78 -10.49
CA LEU A 225 5.51 5.85 -11.29
C LEU A 225 6.14 5.37 -12.61
N TRP A 226 6.34 4.04 -12.79
CA TRP A 226 7.01 3.49 -13.96
C TRP A 226 8.38 4.11 -14.24
N LYS A 227 9.14 4.45 -13.17
CA LYS A 227 10.41 5.20 -13.21
C LYS A 227 10.30 6.65 -13.71
N HIS A 228 9.09 7.15 -13.94
CA HIS A 228 8.83 8.55 -14.32
C HIS A 228 8.68 9.44 -13.09
N PHE A 229 9.75 9.59 -12.31
CA PHE A 229 9.75 10.37 -11.06
C PHE A 229 9.41 11.85 -11.28
N GLU A 230 9.64 12.38 -12.50
CA GLU A 230 9.26 13.74 -12.89
C GLU A 230 7.73 13.99 -12.83
N ALA A 231 6.91 12.96 -12.83
CA ALA A 231 5.47 13.09 -12.60
C ALA A 231 5.15 13.71 -11.24
N ILE A 232 5.97 13.42 -10.23
CA ILE A 232 5.82 14.00 -8.88
C ILE A 232 6.04 15.53 -8.95
N ASP A 233 7.07 15.99 -9.64
CA ASP A 233 7.35 17.40 -9.76
C ASP A 233 6.26 18.13 -10.56
N ARG A 234 5.70 17.49 -11.62
CA ARG A 234 4.53 18.02 -12.34
C ARG A 234 3.32 18.15 -11.42
N PHE A 235 3.00 17.08 -10.70
CA PHE A 235 1.86 17.06 -9.77
C PHE A 235 2.01 18.13 -8.68
N ARG A 236 3.17 18.23 -8.03
CA ARG A 236 3.48 19.25 -7.01
C ARG A 236 3.33 20.68 -7.56
N SER A 237 3.77 20.91 -8.79
CA SER A 237 3.67 22.22 -9.45
C SER A 237 2.24 22.60 -9.78
N ALA A 238 1.41 21.64 -10.17
CA ALA A 238 -0.02 21.83 -10.44
C ALA A 238 -0.83 22.02 -9.13
N HIS A 239 -0.34 21.54 -8.00
CA HIS A 239 -1.04 21.56 -6.70
C HIS A 239 -0.20 22.22 -5.60
N PRO A 240 0.12 23.51 -5.70
CA PRO A 240 1.05 24.19 -4.80
C PRO A 240 0.59 24.20 -3.33
N ALA A 241 -0.72 24.17 -3.06
CA ALA A 241 -1.28 24.12 -1.71
C ALA A 241 -1.01 22.78 -1.01
N GLU A 242 -0.87 21.71 -1.78
CA GLU A 242 -0.64 20.34 -1.27
C GLU A 242 0.82 19.89 -1.43
N ALA A 243 1.65 20.69 -2.11
CA ALA A 243 3.00 20.30 -2.51
C ALA A 243 3.90 19.86 -1.34
N GLU A 244 3.76 20.46 -0.16
CA GLU A 244 4.56 20.09 1.02
C GLU A 244 4.18 18.70 1.57
N ARG A 245 2.94 18.25 1.35
CA ARG A 245 2.47 16.92 1.77
C ARG A 245 2.91 15.83 0.79
N ILE A 246 3.17 16.17 -0.47
CA ILE A 246 3.58 15.22 -1.50
C ILE A 246 5.09 15.01 -1.41
N VAL A 247 5.49 13.83 -0.97
CA VAL A 247 6.90 13.47 -0.82
C VAL A 247 7.55 13.39 -2.20
N ARG A 248 8.67 14.07 -2.35
CA ARG A 248 9.43 14.05 -3.59
C ARG A 248 10.38 12.86 -3.59
N ILE A 249 9.98 11.81 -4.30
CA ILE A 249 10.81 10.63 -4.55
C ILE A 249 11.53 10.85 -5.88
N THR A 250 12.84 10.60 -5.93
CA THR A 250 13.70 10.83 -7.11
C THR A 250 14.36 9.55 -7.61
N ALA A 251 14.42 8.52 -6.78
CA ALA A 251 15.02 7.24 -7.12
C ALA A 251 14.47 6.10 -6.26
N ASP A 252 14.69 4.87 -6.73
CA ASP A 252 14.45 3.67 -5.92
C ASP A 252 15.40 3.64 -4.70
N GLY A 253 14.93 3.10 -3.59
CA GLY A 253 15.68 2.93 -2.36
C GLY A 253 15.73 4.17 -1.46
N GLU A 254 15.06 5.27 -1.80
CA GLU A 254 15.06 6.47 -0.96
C GLU A 254 14.33 6.25 0.37
N ARG A 255 14.92 6.81 1.45
CA ARG A 255 14.40 6.72 2.82
C ARG A 255 14.01 8.08 3.34
N PHE A 256 12.86 8.15 4.00
CA PHE A 256 12.25 9.37 4.53
C PHE A 256 11.93 9.17 6.01
N THR A 257 12.43 10.07 6.87
CA THR A 257 12.03 10.13 8.28
C THR A 257 10.87 11.09 8.43
N ILE A 258 9.75 10.62 8.98
CA ILE A 258 8.52 11.39 9.14
C ILE A 258 7.97 11.32 10.58
#